data_9328dedee6c092f254f584c618f5b943
#
_entry.id   9328dedee6c092f254f584c618f5b943
#
_cell.length_a   1.000
_cell.length_b   1.000
_cell.length_c   1.000
_cell.angle_alpha   90.00
_cell.angle_beta   90.00
_cell.angle_gamma   90.00
#
_symmetry.space_group_name_H-M   'P 1'
#
loop_
_entity.id
_entity.type
_entity.pdbx_description
1 polymer ?
#
loop_
_entity_poly.entity_id
_entity_poly.type
_entity_poly.pdbx_seq_one_letter_code
_entity_poly.pdbx_strand_id
1 'polypeptide(L)'
;PVQEICLWEPENPHLYEIRTSLWKNGEMIDARVDITGFREAGFRKDGFYLNGKKLRLRGLNRHQSYPYVGYAAPASMQIFDADILKKELGVNAVRTSHYPQSQDFIRRCDEIGLLVFTEFPGWQHIGDEEWKRQAVQNLKEMIVQYRNHPSIILWGVRINESQDDDVFYRETNRVAHELDDTRATGGVRMLKKSHLLEDVYTYNDFLHDGRHPGCNPKRKVTPDMKKPYLISEYNGHMFPTKPFDDEEHRTEHAIRHANVLNAVAQEPDIAGSFGWCMFDYNTHKDFGSGDRICYHGVMDMFRNPKLAAAVYSSQQEDTPVLELSSSMDIGEHPGGNRSGNWMITNADAVRMYKNSKLIKEYHREDSPYRALAHGPIPVNDFIGNAIVENEPMKPKQARLMGQLLNMTAYYGLNNLPAKFYLLALRLMVCYHMKPKDAVALYTRYVGDWGTTSTVYKFEAVRDGKVVKTVIKEPMQQAHLEVKVSAHNLTEGRTYDMAAVRIRALDENGNVLGFFNEPVQFEVKGVLELIGPKTICLQGGMGGTYVKTTGQAGEGILTIENAQTGKICEHFQVAREE
;
A
#
# COMPACT_ATOMS: atom_id res chain seq x y z
N PRO A 1 35.25 -22.37 -9.68
CA PRO A 1 33.85 -22.76 -9.64
C PRO A 1 33.37 -22.70 -8.18
N VAL A 2 32.30 -22.00 -7.93
CA VAL A 2 31.64 -22.02 -6.60
C VAL A 2 30.78 -23.28 -6.59
N GLN A 3 30.95 -24.14 -5.59
CA GLN A 3 30.14 -25.34 -5.39
C GLN A 3 29.04 -25.05 -4.39
N GLU A 4 27.84 -25.59 -4.62
CA GLU A 4 26.69 -25.46 -3.70
C GLU A 4 26.23 -24.03 -3.44
N ILE A 5 25.84 -23.29 -4.50
CA ILE A 5 25.30 -21.95 -4.37
C ILE A 5 23.88 -22.01 -3.85
N CYS A 6 23.61 -21.31 -2.72
CA CYS A 6 22.26 -20.99 -2.28
C CYS A 6 21.73 -19.78 -3.10
N LEU A 7 20.61 -19.96 -3.81
CA LEU A 7 20.05 -18.91 -4.63
C LEU A 7 19.34 -17.87 -3.77
N TRP A 8 19.47 -16.60 -4.16
CA TRP A 8 18.72 -15.49 -3.59
C TRP A 8 17.27 -15.52 -4.08
N GLU A 9 16.34 -15.45 -3.14
CA GLU A 9 14.89 -15.35 -3.43
C GLU A 9 14.17 -14.54 -2.34
N PRO A 10 12.95 -14.00 -2.57
CA PRO A 10 12.25 -13.13 -1.64
C PRO A 10 12.00 -13.72 -0.25
N GLU A 11 11.82 -15.02 -0.14
CA GLU A 11 11.57 -15.75 1.12
C GLU A 11 12.87 -16.19 1.80
N ASN A 12 13.98 -16.25 1.05
CA ASN A 12 15.32 -16.59 1.55
C ASN A 12 16.37 -15.76 0.80
N PRO A 13 16.56 -14.49 1.16
CA PRO A 13 17.45 -13.55 0.48
C PRO A 13 18.93 -13.81 0.84
N HIS A 14 19.46 -14.95 0.40
CA HIS A 14 20.82 -15.36 0.70
C HIS A 14 21.85 -14.51 -0.03
N LEU A 15 22.76 -13.87 0.72
CA LEU A 15 23.81 -13.00 0.22
C LEU A 15 25.19 -13.60 0.49
N TYR A 16 26.12 -13.29 -0.40
CA TYR A 16 27.53 -13.69 -0.34
C TYR A 16 28.41 -12.46 -0.23
N GLU A 17 29.45 -12.57 0.58
CA GLU A 17 30.53 -11.61 0.66
C GLU A 17 31.65 -12.01 -0.31
N ILE A 18 31.97 -11.10 -1.24
CA ILE A 18 33.09 -11.26 -2.20
C ILE A 18 34.20 -10.32 -1.76
N ARG A 19 35.29 -10.86 -1.24
CA ARG A 19 36.46 -10.10 -0.86
C ARG A 19 37.51 -10.10 -1.97
N THR A 20 37.75 -8.92 -2.53
CA THR A 20 38.81 -8.70 -3.51
C THR A 20 39.99 -8.01 -2.81
N SER A 21 41.19 -8.59 -2.90
CA SER A 21 42.39 -8.02 -2.29
C SER A 21 43.48 -7.82 -3.33
N LEU A 22 44.18 -6.68 -3.24
CA LEU A 22 45.30 -6.31 -4.08
C LEU A 22 46.62 -6.53 -3.30
N TRP A 23 47.50 -7.34 -3.87
CA TRP A 23 48.77 -7.69 -3.22
C TRP A 23 49.96 -7.23 -4.07
N LYS A 24 51.02 -6.74 -3.40
CA LYS A 24 52.29 -6.37 -4.00
C LYS A 24 53.43 -6.92 -3.14
N ASN A 25 54.29 -7.74 -3.75
CA ASN A 25 55.46 -8.37 -3.10
C ASN A 25 55.11 -9.16 -1.82
N GLY A 26 53.92 -9.78 -1.76
CA GLY A 26 53.47 -10.54 -0.58
C GLY A 26 52.77 -9.69 0.49
N GLU A 27 52.65 -8.39 0.34
CA GLU A 27 51.94 -7.47 1.21
C GLU A 27 50.61 -7.07 0.62
N MET A 28 49.52 -7.11 1.39
CA MET A 28 48.20 -6.66 1.00
C MET A 28 48.16 -5.12 1.07
N ILE A 29 47.99 -4.49 -0.08
CA ILE A 29 47.99 -3.01 -0.19
C ILE A 29 46.60 -2.41 -0.29
N ASP A 30 45.57 -3.21 -0.63
CA ASP A 30 44.19 -2.79 -0.65
C ASP A 30 43.26 -4.01 -0.59
N ALA A 31 42.06 -3.81 -0.07
CA ALA A 31 41.01 -4.82 -0.07
C ALA A 31 39.62 -4.17 -0.15
N ARG A 32 38.75 -4.78 -0.93
CA ARG A 32 37.34 -4.40 -1.04
C ARG A 32 36.44 -5.58 -0.77
N VAL A 33 35.33 -5.33 -0.09
CA VAL A 33 34.26 -6.28 0.13
C VAL A 33 33.04 -5.82 -0.64
N ASP A 34 32.51 -6.69 -1.48
CA ASP A 34 31.26 -6.50 -2.21
C ASP A 34 30.28 -7.57 -1.75
N ILE A 35 29.02 -7.17 -1.51
CA ILE A 35 27.94 -8.08 -1.13
C ILE A 35 27.05 -8.30 -2.37
N THR A 36 26.74 -9.54 -2.68
CA THR A 36 25.89 -9.91 -3.82
C THR A 36 25.11 -11.20 -3.55
N GLY A 37 24.16 -11.51 -4.40
CA GLY A 37 23.43 -12.77 -4.39
C GLY A 37 23.35 -13.40 -5.77
N PHE A 38 23.18 -14.70 -5.83
CA PHE A 38 23.05 -15.43 -7.09
C PHE A 38 21.60 -15.81 -7.33
N ARG A 39 21.08 -15.48 -8.48
CA ARG A 39 19.71 -15.80 -8.88
C ARG A 39 19.60 -15.87 -10.40
N GLU A 40 18.56 -16.53 -10.90
CA GLU A 40 18.11 -16.45 -12.29
C GLU A 40 16.79 -15.69 -12.32
N ALA A 41 16.77 -14.50 -12.95
CA ALA A 41 15.57 -13.68 -13.11
C ALA A 41 15.30 -13.46 -14.60
N GLY A 42 14.07 -13.76 -15.04
CA GLY A 42 13.72 -13.62 -16.44
C GLY A 42 12.25 -13.33 -16.68
N PHE A 43 11.98 -12.52 -17.69
CA PHE A 43 10.64 -12.26 -18.18
C PHE A 43 10.35 -13.13 -19.40
N ARG A 44 9.20 -13.82 -19.40
CA ARG A 44 8.69 -14.63 -20.50
C ARG A 44 7.35 -14.10 -20.98
N LYS A 45 6.89 -14.55 -22.15
CA LYS A 45 5.62 -14.09 -22.74
C LYS A 45 4.40 -14.18 -21.80
N ASP A 46 4.47 -15.04 -20.81
CA ASP A 46 3.41 -15.37 -19.87
C ASP A 46 3.70 -14.92 -18.43
N GLY A 47 4.77 -14.16 -18.17
CA GLY A 47 5.05 -13.62 -16.85
C GLY A 47 6.52 -13.49 -16.48
N PHE A 48 6.76 -13.20 -15.20
CA PHE A 48 8.08 -13.16 -14.60
C PHE A 48 8.43 -14.49 -13.92
N TYR A 49 9.69 -14.89 -14.00
CA TYR A 49 10.23 -16.10 -13.41
C TYR A 49 11.48 -15.78 -12.58
N LEU A 50 11.55 -16.33 -11.39
CA LEU A 50 12.72 -16.27 -10.52
C LEU A 50 13.13 -17.69 -10.14
N ASN A 51 14.40 -18.03 -10.37
CA ASN A 51 14.96 -19.36 -10.11
C ASN A 51 14.10 -20.51 -10.72
N GLY A 52 13.62 -20.29 -11.94
CA GLY A 52 12.78 -21.23 -12.68
C GLY A 52 11.30 -21.26 -12.25
N LYS A 53 10.93 -20.60 -11.16
CA LYS A 53 9.54 -20.54 -10.64
C LYS A 53 8.84 -19.28 -11.14
N LYS A 54 7.58 -19.43 -11.60
CA LYS A 54 6.76 -18.28 -11.97
C LYS A 54 6.36 -17.49 -10.72
N LEU A 55 6.62 -16.19 -10.73
CA LEU A 55 6.28 -15.26 -9.66
C LEU A 55 5.51 -14.07 -10.23
N ARG A 56 4.34 -13.76 -9.67
CA ARG A 56 3.62 -12.54 -10.05
C ARG A 56 4.13 -11.36 -9.22
N LEU A 57 4.57 -10.32 -9.90
CA LEU A 57 5.00 -9.09 -9.24
C LEU A 57 3.78 -8.33 -8.71
N ARG A 58 3.80 -8.00 -7.44
CA ARG A 58 2.80 -7.18 -6.76
C ARG A 58 3.54 -6.09 -6.01
N GLY A 59 3.59 -4.91 -6.62
CA GLY A 59 4.44 -3.84 -6.17
C GLY A 59 3.72 -2.50 -5.98
N LEU A 60 4.50 -1.56 -5.49
CA LEU A 60 4.17 -0.14 -5.42
C LEU A 60 5.30 0.68 -6.04
N ASN A 61 4.94 1.86 -6.53
CA ASN A 61 5.90 2.88 -6.93
C ASN A 61 6.35 3.66 -5.70
N ARG A 62 7.63 4.03 -5.64
CA ARG A 62 8.21 4.82 -4.55
C ARG A 62 8.96 6.03 -5.08
N HIS A 63 8.62 7.23 -4.57
CA HIS A 63 9.51 8.38 -4.57
C HIS A 63 10.48 8.32 -3.38
N GLN A 64 11.67 8.91 -3.52
CA GLN A 64 12.69 8.97 -2.46
C GLN A 64 12.57 10.28 -1.67
N SER A 65 11.40 10.59 -1.13
CA SER A 65 11.17 11.87 -0.47
C SER A 65 10.53 11.75 0.91
N TYR A 66 10.89 12.70 1.77
CA TYR A 66 10.31 12.90 3.09
C TYR A 66 9.91 14.36 3.28
N PRO A 67 8.83 14.65 4.02
CA PRO A 67 8.48 16.01 4.42
C PRO A 67 9.67 16.75 5.03
N TYR A 68 9.80 18.02 4.72
CA TYR A 68 10.79 18.98 5.23
C TYR A 68 12.22 18.76 4.76
N VAL A 69 12.67 17.54 4.49
CA VAL A 69 14.03 17.23 4.03
C VAL A 69 14.13 16.87 2.55
N GLY A 70 12.99 16.60 1.91
CA GLY A 70 12.97 16.19 0.51
C GLY A 70 13.76 14.90 0.30
N TYR A 71 14.74 14.93 -0.62
CA TYR A 71 15.60 13.78 -0.95
C TYR A 71 16.86 13.68 -0.07
N ALA A 72 17.09 14.61 0.84
CA ALA A 72 18.25 14.61 1.73
C ALA A 72 18.04 13.73 2.98
N ALA A 73 17.34 12.61 2.83
CA ALA A 73 17.08 11.66 3.89
C ALA A 73 18.27 10.70 4.07
N PRO A 74 18.73 10.44 5.31
CA PRO A 74 19.86 9.55 5.59
C PRO A 74 19.52 8.07 5.33
N ALA A 75 20.54 7.21 5.45
CA ALA A 75 20.46 5.77 5.23
C ALA A 75 19.33 5.10 6.02
N SER A 76 19.17 5.46 7.30
CA SER A 76 18.11 4.93 8.18
C SER A 76 16.71 5.10 7.59
N MET A 77 16.42 6.23 6.97
CA MET A 77 15.12 6.50 6.35
C MET A 77 14.93 5.72 5.04
N GLN A 78 16.00 5.47 4.31
CA GLN A 78 15.97 4.65 3.11
C GLN A 78 15.67 3.17 3.47
N ILE A 79 16.34 2.67 4.50
CA ILE A 79 16.11 1.33 5.08
C ILE A 79 14.67 1.20 5.60
N PHE A 80 14.17 2.22 6.29
CA PHE A 80 12.82 2.26 6.85
C PHE A 80 11.74 2.09 5.77
N ASP A 81 11.84 2.78 4.64
CA ASP A 81 10.87 2.62 3.54
C ASP A 81 10.91 1.21 2.92
N ALA A 82 12.10 0.60 2.78
CA ALA A 82 12.21 -0.77 2.29
C ALA A 82 11.53 -1.77 3.25
N ASP A 83 11.75 -1.58 4.55
CA ASP A 83 11.11 -2.39 5.59
C ASP A 83 9.58 -2.24 5.60
N ILE A 84 9.05 -1.03 5.45
CA ILE A 84 7.61 -0.79 5.32
C ILE A 84 7.03 -1.54 4.11
N LEU A 85 7.66 -1.43 2.95
CA LEU A 85 7.21 -2.09 1.73
C LEU A 85 7.11 -3.61 1.92
N LYS A 86 8.13 -4.23 2.47
CA LYS A 86 8.18 -5.69 2.66
C LYS A 86 7.32 -6.15 3.83
N LYS A 87 7.47 -5.53 5.01
CA LYS A 87 6.93 -6.05 6.28
C LYS A 87 5.53 -5.52 6.59
N GLU A 88 5.27 -4.21 6.35
CA GLU A 88 3.96 -3.63 6.66
C GLU A 88 2.98 -3.76 5.48
N LEU A 89 3.44 -3.47 4.25
CA LEU A 89 2.60 -3.54 3.04
C LEU A 89 2.59 -4.92 2.37
N GLY A 90 3.53 -5.80 2.72
CA GLY A 90 3.58 -7.17 2.22
C GLY A 90 3.76 -7.28 0.70
N VAL A 91 4.33 -6.24 0.04
CA VAL A 91 4.62 -6.30 -1.39
C VAL A 91 5.90 -7.09 -1.66
N ASN A 92 5.99 -7.71 -2.84
CA ASN A 92 7.17 -8.46 -3.25
C ASN A 92 8.07 -7.69 -4.23
N ALA A 93 7.63 -6.51 -4.67
CA ALA A 93 8.37 -5.69 -5.61
C ALA A 93 8.14 -4.19 -5.37
N VAL A 94 9.10 -3.37 -5.81
CA VAL A 94 9.02 -1.91 -5.83
C VAL A 94 9.55 -1.37 -7.15
N ARG A 95 8.93 -0.32 -7.69
CA ARG A 95 9.51 0.48 -8.76
C ARG A 95 10.03 1.79 -8.20
N THR A 96 11.31 2.09 -8.46
CA THR A 96 11.96 3.34 -8.05
C THR A 96 11.66 4.44 -9.06
N SER A 97 10.48 4.98 -9.01
CA SER A 97 9.99 6.00 -9.95
C SER A 97 10.55 7.38 -9.62
N HIS A 98 11.08 8.17 -10.53
CA HIS A 98 11.46 7.91 -11.91
C HIS A 98 12.94 8.20 -12.05
N TYR A 99 13.77 7.57 -11.20
CA TYR A 99 15.21 7.83 -11.06
C TYR A 99 15.87 6.75 -10.19
N PRO A 100 17.21 6.57 -10.29
CA PRO A 100 17.95 5.71 -9.36
C PRO A 100 17.81 6.25 -7.93
N GLN A 101 17.52 5.37 -6.99
CA GLN A 101 17.36 5.74 -5.57
C GLN A 101 18.58 5.31 -4.76
N SER A 102 18.62 5.71 -3.47
CA SER A 102 19.74 5.45 -2.56
C SER A 102 20.26 4.01 -2.61
N GLN A 103 21.58 3.86 -2.57
CA GLN A 103 22.22 2.55 -2.45
C GLN A 103 21.81 1.84 -1.17
N ASP A 104 21.54 2.56 -0.09
CA ASP A 104 21.09 1.97 1.18
C ASP A 104 19.70 1.36 1.05
N PHE A 105 18.81 1.99 0.27
CA PHE A 105 17.52 1.42 -0.07
C PHE A 105 17.67 0.13 -0.88
N ILE A 106 18.49 0.13 -1.93
CA ILE A 106 18.70 -1.04 -2.79
C ILE A 106 19.37 -2.17 -2.02
N ARG A 107 20.40 -1.87 -1.20
CA ARG A 107 21.06 -2.85 -0.33
C ARG A 107 20.05 -3.47 0.63
N ARG A 108 19.18 -2.66 1.23
CA ARG A 108 18.13 -3.19 2.10
C ARG A 108 17.17 -4.09 1.34
N CYS A 109 16.80 -3.76 0.10
CA CYS A 109 16.00 -4.66 -0.76
C CYS A 109 16.69 -6.01 -0.98
N ASP A 110 18.01 -6.03 -1.19
CA ASP A 110 18.78 -7.29 -1.28
C ASP A 110 18.68 -8.12 0.00
N GLU A 111 18.81 -7.47 1.17
CA GLU A 111 18.81 -8.13 2.48
C GLU A 111 17.46 -8.73 2.87
N ILE A 112 16.38 -8.09 2.46
CA ILE A 112 15.01 -8.50 2.88
C ILE A 112 14.21 -9.21 1.78
N GLY A 113 14.80 -9.42 0.61
CA GLY A 113 14.13 -10.10 -0.50
C GLY A 113 13.02 -9.27 -1.15
N LEU A 114 13.25 -7.98 -1.41
CA LEU A 114 12.32 -7.11 -2.12
C LEU A 114 12.84 -6.87 -3.55
N LEU A 115 12.08 -7.31 -4.55
CA LEU A 115 12.43 -7.16 -5.96
C LEU A 115 12.33 -5.70 -6.41
N VAL A 116 13.26 -5.26 -7.28
CA VAL A 116 13.37 -3.86 -7.70
C VAL A 116 13.32 -3.73 -9.21
N PHE A 117 12.45 -2.85 -9.69
CA PHE A 117 12.48 -2.27 -11.02
C PHE A 117 13.02 -0.84 -10.90
N THR A 118 14.22 -0.58 -11.39
CA THR A 118 14.85 0.76 -11.36
C THR A 118 15.06 1.32 -12.76
N GLU A 119 15.00 2.66 -12.87
CA GLU A 119 15.06 3.36 -14.15
C GLU A 119 15.96 4.61 -14.08
N PHE A 120 16.53 5.01 -15.24
CA PHE A 120 17.31 6.24 -15.30
C PHE A 120 16.41 7.48 -15.30
N PRO A 121 16.93 8.67 -14.87
CA PRO A 121 16.09 9.81 -14.54
C PRO A 121 15.33 10.39 -15.72
N GLY A 122 14.04 10.70 -15.54
CA GLY A 122 13.26 11.50 -16.47
C GLY A 122 11.76 11.21 -16.47
N TRP A 123 11.00 12.24 -16.85
CA TRP A 123 9.55 12.18 -16.96
C TRP A 123 9.05 12.99 -18.15
N GLN A 124 8.35 12.33 -19.08
CA GLN A 124 7.68 12.83 -20.28
C GLN A 124 8.58 13.47 -21.35
N HIS A 125 9.57 14.28 -20.97
CA HIS A 125 10.35 15.06 -21.91
C HIS A 125 11.66 14.38 -22.33
N ILE A 126 11.96 14.49 -23.61
CA ILE A 126 13.26 14.14 -24.22
C ILE A 126 13.86 15.45 -24.73
N GLY A 127 15.12 15.73 -24.33
CA GLY A 127 15.82 16.92 -24.74
C GLY A 127 16.52 16.79 -26.10
N ASP A 128 17.44 17.72 -26.35
CA ASP A 128 18.28 17.75 -27.54
C ASP A 128 19.37 16.64 -27.54
N GLU A 129 20.24 16.65 -28.53
CA GLU A 129 21.28 15.62 -28.67
C GLU A 129 22.32 15.67 -27.52
N GLU A 130 22.57 16.85 -26.93
CA GLU A 130 23.45 16.96 -25.76
C GLU A 130 22.80 16.31 -24.54
N TRP A 131 21.53 16.61 -24.31
CA TRP A 131 20.73 16.00 -23.25
C TRP A 131 20.66 14.47 -23.40
N LYS A 132 20.46 13.95 -24.64
CA LYS A 132 20.43 12.50 -24.90
C LYS A 132 21.76 11.84 -24.58
N ARG A 133 22.89 12.47 -24.94
CA ARG A 133 24.23 11.96 -24.58
C ARG A 133 24.40 11.87 -23.06
N GLN A 134 23.99 12.93 -22.33
CA GLN A 134 24.03 12.93 -20.87
C GLN A 134 23.11 11.86 -20.28
N ALA A 135 21.90 11.67 -20.82
CA ALA A 135 20.96 10.65 -20.39
C ALA A 135 21.53 9.22 -20.58
N VAL A 136 22.21 8.95 -21.69
CA VAL A 136 22.91 7.67 -21.92
C VAL A 136 24.04 7.50 -20.90
N GLN A 137 24.77 8.55 -20.56
CA GLN A 137 25.80 8.50 -19.53
C GLN A 137 25.22 8.20 -18.14
N ASN A 138 24.11 8.82 -17.77
CA ASN A 138 23.39 8.55 -16.51
C ASN A 138 22.91 7.09 -16.44
N LEU A 139 22.43 6.54 -17.57
CA LEU A 139 22.07 5.13 -17.66
C LEU A 139 23.28 4.19 -17.42
N LYS A 140 24.43 4.49 -18.03
CA LYS A 140 25.67 3.73 -17.79
C LYS A 140 26.07 3.73 -16.33
N GLU A 141 26.06 4.90 -15.71
CA GLU A 141 26.43 5.07 -14.30
C GLU A 141 25.47 4.29 -13.39
N MET A 142 24.18 4.37 -13.65
CA MET A 142 23.16 3.60 -12.91
C MET A 142 23.44 2.09 -12.99
N ILE A 143 23.64 1.56 -14.20
CA ILE A 143 23.85 0.10 -14.38
C ILE A 143 25.16 -0.33 -13.71
N VAL A 144 26.25 0.38 -13.92
CA VAL A 144 27.54 0.05 -13.29
C VAL A 144 27.44 0.08 -11.76
N GLN A 145 26.72 1.06 -11.22
CA GLN A 145 26.53 1.20 -9.78
C GLN A 145 25.72 0.04 -9.18
N TYR A 146 24.70 -0.45 -9.89
CA TYR A 146 23.69 -1.35 -9.29
C TYR A 146 23.69 -2.79 -9.82
N ARG A 147 24.45 -3.14 -10.86
CA ARG A 147 24.39 -4.47 -11.49
C ARG A 147 24.76 -5.65 -10.59
N ASN A 148 25.40 -5.40 -9.45
CA ASN A 148 25.74 -6.46 -8.48
C ASN A 148 24.62 -6.71 -7.45
N HIS A 149 23.53 -5.95 -7.46
CA HIS A 149 22.40 -6.09 -6.54
C HIS A 149 21.42 -7.17 -7.05
N PRO A 150 21.21 -8.28 -6.33
CA PRO A 150 20.34 -9.37 -6.78
C PRO A 150 18.87 -8.98 -6.79
N SER A 151 18.44 -8.02 -5.97
CA SER A 151 17.07 -7.53 -5.92
C SER A 151 16.61 -6.86 -7.21
N ILE A 152 17.52 -6.23 -7.97
CA ILE A 152 17.19 -5.58 -9.25
C ILE A 152 16.93 -6.63 -10.33
N ILE A 153 15.74 -6.58 -10.92
CA ILE A 153 15.27 -7.57 -11.91
C ILE A 153 14.97 -6.95 -13.27
N LEU A 154 14.89 -5.63 -13.37
CA LEU A 154 14.53 -4.93 -14.61
C LEU A 154 15.21 -3.57 -14.66
N TRP A 155 15.86 -3.27 -15.81
CA TRP A 155 16.41 -1.94 -16.11
C TRP A 155 15.39 -1.11 -16.88
N GLY A 156 15.00 0.06 -16.34
CA GLY A 156 14.21 1.06 -17.04
C GLY A 156 15.12 1.89 -17.95
N VAL A 157 15.02 1.66 -19.25
CA VAL A 157 15.89 2.26 -20.28
C VAL A 157 15.17 3.27 -21.16
N ARG A 158 13.98 3.70 -20.75
CA ARG A 158 13.15 4.71 -21.41
C ARG A 158 12.64 5.71 -20.41
N ILE A 159 12.61 6.99 -20.80
CA ILE A 159 12.02 8.06 -19.99
C ILE A 159 10.54 7.77 -19.75
N ASN A 160 10.13 7.81 -18.48
CA ASN A 160 8.75 7.55 -18.09
C ASN A 160 7.77 8.42 -18.90
N GLU A 161 6.75 7.79 -19.50
CA GLU A 161 5.66 8.42 -20.27
C GLU A 161 6.09 9.29 -21.46
N SER A 162 7.31 9.16 -21.94
CA SER A 162 7.77 9.90 -23.10
C SER A 162 7.18 9.40 -24.42
N GLN A 163 7.25 10.22 -25.45
CA GLN A 163 6.98 9.83 -26.83
C GLN A 163 8.02 8.82 -27.32
N ASP A 164 7.73 8.14 -28.46
CA ASP A 164 8.68 7.27 -29.13
C ASP A 164 9.83 8.07 -29.72
N ASP A 165 11.06 7.61 -29.47
CA ASP A 165 12.30 8.05 -30.11
C ASP A 165 13.17 6.83 -30.34
N ASP A 166 13.00 6.23 -31.52
CA ASP A 166 13.62 4.94 -31.83
C ASP A 166 15.14 5.00 -31.85
N VAL A 167 15.74 6.11 -32.25
CA VAL A 167 17.19 6.26 -32.29
C VAL A 167 17.74 6.29 -30.87
N PHE A 168 17.18 7.11 -30.03
CA PHE A 168 17.58 7.24 -28.63
C PHE A 168 17.35 5.93 -27.85
N TYR A 169 16.19 5.32 -27.99
CA TYR A 169 15.85 4.12 -27.20
C TYR A 169 16.52 2.84 -27.72
N ARG A 170 16.91 2.75 -28.99
CA ARG A 170 17.83 1.68 -29.44
C ARG A 170 19.20 1.81 -28.78
N GLU A 171 19.71 3.03 -28.66
CA GLU A 171 21.01 3.27 -28.02
C GLU A 171 20.97 2.95 -26.53
N THR A 172 19.94 3.43 -25.78
CA THR A 172 19.82 3.12 -24.34
C THR A 172 19.69 1.62 -24.08
N ASN A 173 18.89 0.93 -24.89
CA ASN A 173 18.70 -0.52 -24.77
C ASN A 173 20.00 -1.30 -25.10
N ARG A 174 20.70 -0.91 -26.16
CA ARG A 174 21.99 -1.49 -26.55
C ARG A 174 23.02 -1.33 -25.42
N VAL A 175 23.17 -0.14 -24.90
CA VAL A 175 24.11 0.16 -23.81
C VAL A 175 23.79 -0.62 -22.54
N ALA A 176 22.51 -0.78 -22.22
CA ALA A 176 22.11 -1.57 -21.06
C ALA A 176 22.56 -3.04 -21.18
N HIS A 177 22.31 -3.66 -22.32
CA HIS A 177 22.72 -5.05 -22.56
C HIS A 177 24.25 -5.24 -22.66
N GLU A 178 24.98 -4.25 -23.15
CA GLU A 178 26.44 -4.30 -23.16
C GLU A 178 27.06 -4.26 -21.75
N LEU A 179 26.40 -3.56 -20.81
CA LEU A 179 26.88 -3.44 -19.43
C LEU A 179 26.37 -4.54 -18.50
N ASP A 180 25.19 -5.10 -18.81
CA ASP A 180 24.57 -6.18 -18.07
C ASP A 180 23.58 -6.96 -18.96
N ASP A 181 24.00 -8.13 -19.42
CA ASP A 181 23.22 -9.06 -20.22
C ASP A 181 22.38 -10.04 -19.38
N THR A 182 22.46 -9.92 -18.05
CA THR A 182 21.77 -10.82 -17.11
C THR A 182 20.37 -10.36 -16.72
N ARG A 183 20.01 -9.11 -17.06
CA ARG A 183 18.70 -8.51 -16.76
C ARG A 183 18.00 -8.05 -18.02
N ALA A 184 16.67 -8.21 -18.00
CA ALA A 184 15.81 -7.64 -19.03
C ALA A 184 15.75 -6.11 -18.94
N THR A 185 15.44 -5.47 -20.08
CA THR A 185 15.17 -4.05 -20.19
C THR A 185 13.67 -3.80 -20.33
N GLY A 186 13.20 -2.67 -19.80
CA GLY A 186 11.84 -2.17 -19.92
C GLY A 186 11.81 -0.66 -20.14
N GLY A 187 10.67 -0.14 -20.48
CA GLY A 187 10.51 1.31 -20.69
C GLY A 187 9.07 1.73 -20.54
N VAL A 188 8.82 2.57 -19.55
CA VAL A 188 7.46 2.92 -19.11
C VAL A 188 6.77 3.85 -20.10
N ARG A 189 5.61 3.41 -20.57
CA ARG A 189 4.80 4.07 -21.58
C ARG A 189 3.41 4.39 -21.09
N MET A 190 2.84 5.49 -21.60
CA MET A 190 1.40 5.74 -21.58
C MET A 190 0.73 5.49 -22.94
N LEU A 191 1.52 5.18 -23.97
CA LEU A 191 1.05 4.94 -25.33
C LEU A 191 0.81 3.45 -25.57
N LYS A 192 -0.39 3.09 -26.03
CA LYS A 192 -0.70 1.73 -26.51
C LYS A 192 -0.10 1.53 -27.90
N LYS A 193 0.38 0.30 -28.18
CA LYS A 193 0.96 -0.07 -29.47
C LYS A 193 2.17 0.79 -29.86
N SER A 194 2.84 1.39 -28.89
CA SER A 194 4.11 2.08 -29.05
C SER A 194 5.22 1.11 -29.48
N HIS A 195 6.27 1.63 -30.09
CA HIS A 195 7.39 0.83 -30.55
C HIS A 195 8.07 0.10 -29.38
N LEU A 196 8.29 -1.20 -29.51
CA LEU A 196 8.94 -2.03 -28.50
C LEU A 196 10.36 -2.36 -28.93
N LEU A 197 11.31 -1.70 -28.31
CA LEU A 197 12.75 -1.91 -28.53
C LEU A 197 13.37 -2.67 -27.36
N GLU A 198 12.73 -2.65 -26.21
CA GLU A 198 13.12 -3.31 -24.97
C GLU A 198 12.62 -4.76 -24.92
N ASP A 199 13.05 -5.51 -23.92
CA ASP A 199 12.62 -6.90 -23.73
C ASP A 199 11.20 -7.00 -23.21
N VAL A 200 10.79 -6.08 -22.32
CA VAL A 200 9.50 -6.08 -21.65
C VAL A 200 8.70 -4.83 -22.02
N TYR A 201 7.48 -5.01 -22.46
CA TYR A 201 6.55 -3.88 -22.63
C TYR A 201 6.01 -3.46 -21.26
N THR A 202 6.41 -2.30 -20.77
CA THR A 202 5.92 -1.73 -19.51
C THR A 202 4.99 -0.57 -19.82
N TYR A 203 3.84 -0.52 -19.11
CA TYR A 203 2.75 0.40 -19.45
C TYR A 203 2.05 0.94 -18.19
N ASN A 204 1.82 2.26 -18.18
CA ASN A 204 0.97 2.91 -17.18
C ASN A 204 -0.49 2.73 -17.56
N ASP A 205 -1.19 1.88 -16.82
CA ASP A 205 -2.57 1.50 -17.12
C ASP A 205 -3.58 2.24 -16.24
N PHE A 206 -3.99 3.42 -16.68
CA PHE A 206 -4.99 4.25 -16.03
C PHE A 206 -6.42 4.03 -16.57
N LEU A 207 -6.71 2.79 -17.02
CA LEU A 207 -8.05 2.44 -17.50
C LEU A 207 -9.10 2.48 -16.38
N HIS A 208 -8.72 2.13 -15.16
CA HIS A 208 -9.65 2.04 -14.04
C HIS A 208 -10.03 3.43 -13.51
N ASP A 209 -11.25 3.85 -13.82
CA ASP A 209 -11.84 5.16 -13.45
C ASP A 209 -12.99 5.03 -12.43
N GLY A 210 -13.10 3.88 -11.76
CA GLY A 210 -14.20 3.53 -10.86
C GLY A 210 -15.39 2.84 -11.55
N ARG A 211 -15.59 3.07 -12.85
CA ARG A 211 -16.62 2.39 -13.66
C ARG A 211 -16.10 1.15 -14.36
N HIS A 212 -14.82 1.13 -14.67
CA HIS A 212 -14.14 -0.01 -15.27
C HIS A 212 -13.37 -0.79 -14.18
N PRO A 213 -13.78 -2.02 -13.83
CA PRO A 213 -13.20 -2.77 -12.71
C PRO A 213 -11.93 -3.54 -13.11
N GLY A 214 -10.91 -2.90 -13.72
CA GLY A 214 -9.78 -3.69 -14.11
C GLY A 214 -8.65 -2.97 -14.83
N CYS A 215 -7.91 -3.74 -15.60
CA CYS A 215 -6.82 -3.28 -16.45
C CYS A 215 -7.07 -3.62 -17.91
N ASN A 216 -6.25 -3.06 -18.80
CA ASN A 216 -6.27 -3.44 -20.21
C ASN A 216 -5.67 -4.86 -20.37
N PRO A 217 -6.29 -5.76 -21.14
CA PRO A 217 -5.68 -7.01 -21.51
C PRO A 217 -4.45 -6.77 -22.40
N LYS A 218 -3.40 -7.58 -22.23
CA LYS A 218 -2.11 -7.47 -22.91
C LYS A 218 -2.26 -7.21 -24.43
N ARG A 219 -3.15 -7.95 -25.11
CA ARG A 219 -3.37 -7.83 -26.58
C ARG A 219 -3.81 -6.43 -27.05
N LYS A 220 -4.43 -5.63 -26.16
CA LYS A 220 -4.85 -4.26 -26.48
C LYS A 220 -3.72 -3.24 -26.32
N VAL A 221 -2.68 -3.58 -25.58
CA VAL A 221 -1.62 -2.66 -25.18
C VAL A 221 -0.33 -2.89 -25.94
N THR A 222 0.26 -4.10 -25.88
CA THR A 222 1.54 -4.38 -26.53
C THR A 222 1.40 -4.59 -28.05
N PRO A 223 2.36 -4.14 -28.87
CA PRO A 223 2.41 -4.46 -30.31
C PRO A 223 2.82 -5.92 -30.57
N ASP A 224 3.50 -6.56 -29.62
CA ASP A 224 4.04 -7.92 -29.75
C ASP A 224 3.60 -8.84 -28.59
N MET A 225 2.73 -9.79 -28.90
CA MET A 225 2.21 -10.77 -27.94
C MET A 225 3.25 -11.82 -27.50
N LYS A 226 4.37 -11.94 -28.20
CA LYS A 226 5.46 -12.88 -27.85
C LYS A 226 6.36 -12.31 -26.75
N LYS A 227 6.39 -10.99 -26.59
CA LYS A 227 7.16 -10.29 -25.58
C LYS A 227 6.41 -10.24 -24.24
N PRO A 228 7.11 -10.17 -23.10
CA PRO A 228 6.50 -9.96 -21.78
C PRO A 228 5.74 -8.64 -21.68
N TYR A 229 4.80 -8.57 -20.73
CA TYR A 229 4.04 -7.37 -20.44
C TYR A 229 3.94 -7.15 -18.91
N LEU A 230 4.12 -5.90 -18.49
CA LEU A 230 4.10 -5.48 -17.10
C LEU A 230 3.34 -4.15 -16.97
N ILE A 231 2.47 -4.03 -15.96
CA ILE A 231 1.80 -2.78 -15.63
C ILE A 231 2.66 -2.02 -14.61
N SER A 232 3.19 -0.87 -15.04
CA SER A 232 4.13 -0.07 -14.24
C SER A 232 3.47 0.94 -13.32
N GLU A 233 2.25 1.38 -13.65
CA GLU A 233 1.43 2.26 -12.79
C GLU A 233 -0.06 2.02 -13.00
N TYR A 234 -0.85 2.24 -11.95
CA TYR A 234 -2.32 2.30 -11.98
C TYR A 234 -2.85 3.09 -10.78
N ASN A 235 -4.09 3.56 -10.86
CA ASN A 235 -4.76 4.41 -9.86
C ASN A 235 -4.09 5.78 -9.65
N GLY A 236 -3.64 6.12 -8.46
CA GLY A 236 -2.95 7.36 -8.12
C GLY A 236 -3.79 8.62 -8.38
N HIS A 237 -3.35 9.41 -9.35
CA HIS A 237 -4.02 10.65 -9.74
C HIS A 237 -5.45 10.47 -10.27
N MET A 238 -5.84 9.25 -10.61
CA MET A 238 -7.23 8.95 -11.01
C MET A 238 -8.22 9.06 -9.86
N PHE A 239 -7.75 8.97 -8.61
CA PHE A 239 -8.59 9.07 -7.42
C PHE A 239 -7.79 9.50 -6.19
N PRO A 240 -7.31 10.77 -6.15
CA PRO A 240 -6.57 11.28 -5.00
C PRO A 240 -7.40 11.16 -3.72
N THR A 241 -6.80 10.64 -2.65
CA THR A 241 -7.52 10.36 -1.40
C THR A 241 -6.72 10.84 -0.20
N LYS A 242 -7.33 11.73 0.56
CA LYS A 242 -6.76 12.30 1.78
C LYS A 242 -7.13 11.46 3.01
N PRO A 243 -6.32 11.45 4.07
CA PRO A 243 -6.67 10.75 5.31
C PRO A 243 -7.99 11.22 5.93
N PHE A 244 -8.38 12.48 5.69
CA PHE A 244 -9.57 13.14 6.24
C PHE A 244 -10.77 13.21 5.29
N ASP A 245 -10.71 12.54 4.13
CA ASP A 245 -11.89 12.33 3.29
C ASP A 245 -12.91 11.45 4.02
N ASP A 246 -14.18 11.51 3.60
CA ASP A 246 -15.23 10.67 4.18
C ASP A 246 -14.97 9.16 3.99
N GLU A 247 -15.71 8.33 4.73
CA GLU A 247 -15.54 6.88 4.69
C GLU A 247 -15.82 6.27 3.31
N GLU A 248 -16.79 6.81 2.58
CA GLU A 248 -17.15 6.33 1.24
C GLU A 248 -15.98 6.55 0.28
N HIS A 249 -15.38 7.74 0.28
CA HIS A 249 -14.24 8.08 -0.57
C HIS A 249 -13.00 7.23 -0.21
N ARG A 250 -12.68 7.09 1.08
CA ARG A 250 -11.56 6.25 1.55
C ARG A 250 -11.76 4.77 1.22
N THR A 251 -13.00 4.29 1.30
CA THR A 251 -13.38 2.92 0.92
C THR A 251 -13.21 2.71 -0.59
N GLU A 252 -13.74 3.63 -1.41
CA GLU A 252 -13.60 3.57 -2.87
C GLU A 252 -12.12 3.54 -3.30
N HIS A 253 -11.24 4.32 -2.65
CA HIS A 253 -9.80 4.27 -2.88
C HIS A 253 -9.24 2.86 -2.69
N ALA A 254 -9.55 2.21 -1.57
CA ALA A 254 -9.09 0.85 -1.29
C ALA A 254 -9.65 -0.16 -2.30
N ILE A 255 -10.94 -0.07 -2.62
CA ILE A 255 -11.62 -0.96 -3.55
C ILE A 255 -11.08 -0.81 -4.99
N ARG A 256 -10.68 0.39 -5.40
CA ARG A 256 -10.02 0.60 -6.70
C ARG A 256 -8.70 -0.15 -6.81
N HIS A 257 -7.88 -0.18 -5.75
CA HIS A 257 -6.67 -1.00 -5.71
C HIS A 257 -6.99 -2.50 -5.80
N ALA A 258 -8.00 -2.97 -5.07
CA ALA A 258 -8.46 -4.36 -5.14
C ALA A 258 -8.98 -4.74 -6.54
N ASN A 259 -9.73 -3.85 -7.20
CA ASN A 259 -10.25 -4.05 -8.56
C ASN A 259 -9.12 -4.31 -9.56
N VAL A 260 -8.09 -3.44 -9.56
CA VAL A 260 -6.97 -3.58 -10.50
C VAL A 260 -6.14 -4.83 -10.17
N LEU A 261 -5.80 -5.06 -8.91
CA LEU A 261 -5.05 -6.26 -8.50
C LEU A 261 -5.77 -7.55 -8.89
N ASN A 262 -7.10 -7.62 -8.69
CA ASN A 262 -7.90 -8.77 -9.07
C ASN A 262 -7.94 -8.96 -10.60
N ALA A 263 -8.08 -7.87 -11.37
CA ALA A 263 -8.07 -7.94 -12.82
C ALA A 263 -6.71 -8.42 -13.35
N VAL A 264 -5.60 -7.89 -12.82
CA VAL A 264 -4.25 -8.35 -13.15
C VAL A 264 -4.06 -9.83 -12.79
N ALA A 265 -4.62 -10.27 -11.66
CA ALA A 265 -4.54 -11.67 -11.24
C ALA A 265 -5.32 -12.62 -12.17
N GLN A 266 -6.37 -12.14 -12.84
CA GLN A 266 -7.14 -12.91 -13.83
C GLN A 266 -6.42 -13.06 -15.18
N GLU A 267 -5.50 -12.15 -15.50
CA GLU A 267 -4.76 -12.18 -16.77
C GLU A 267 -3.47 -13.01 -16.61
N PRO A 268 -3.38 -14.19 -17.22
CA PRO A 268 -2.27 -15.12 -16.98
C PRO A 268 -0.94 -14.67 -17.60
N ASP A 269 -0.98 -13.73 -18.56
CA ASP A 269 0.15 -13.26 -19.37
C ASP A 269 0.62 -11.83 -18.99
N ILE A 270 0.12 -11.30 -17.85
CA ILE A 270 0.64 -10.09 -17.22
C ILE A 270 1.63 -10.50 -16.11
N ALA A 271 2.89 -10.03 -16.21
CA ALA A 271 3.96 -10.38 -15.26
C ALA A 271 3.69 -9.86 -13.85
N GLY A 272 2.92 -8.78 -13.72
CA GLY A 272 2.54 -8.15 -12.47
C GLY A 272 2.17 -6.70 -12.64
N SER A 273 2.07 -5.99 -11.51
CA SER A 273 1.70 -4.57 -11.52
C SER A 273 2.26 -3.81 -10.32
N PHE A 274 2.42 -2.48 -10.50
CA PHE A 274 2.88 -1.54 -9.49
C PHE A 274 1.85 -0.44 -9.30
N GLY A 275 1.26 -0.33 -8.10
CA GLY A 275 0.30 0.74 -7.78
C GLY A 275 0.99 2.09 -7.62
N TRP A 276 0.38 3.15 -8.09
CA TRP A 276 0.81 4.50 -7.82
C TRP A 276 0.03 5.03 -6.60
N CYS A 277 0.67 5.26 -5.44
CA CYS A 277 2.03 4.91 -5.07
C CYS A 277 2.11 4.54 -3.57
N MET A 278 3.31 4.34 -3.02
CA MET A 278 3.53 3.93 -1.63
C MET A 278 2.96 4.94 -0.63
N PHE A 279 3.27 6.24 -0.80
CA PHE A 279 2.86 7.29 0.14
C PHE A 279 2.55 8.61 -0.58
N ASP A 280 1.81 9.49 0.10
CA ASP A 280 1.58 10.87 -0.34
C ASP A 280 2.90 11.64 -0.33
N TYR A 281 3.11 12.53 -1.31
CA TYR A 281 4.39 13.21 -1.47
C TYR A 281 4.24 14.66 -1.87
N ASN A 282 5.20 15.47 -1.45
CA ASN A 282 5.28 16.87 -1.86
C ASN A 282 5.61 16.99 -3.35
N THR A 283 5.03 17.99 -3.99
CA THR A 283 5.23 18.28 -5.42
C THR A 283 5.34 19.78 -5.68
N HIS A 284 5.56 20.17 -6.93
CA HIS A 284 5.63 21.55 -7.34
C HIS A 284 4.23 22.18 -7.54
N LYS A 285 4.20 23.51 -7.71
CA LYS A 285 2.98 24.31 -7.79
C LYS A 285 2.01 23.93 -8.93
N ASP A 286 2.53 23.34 -9.98
CA ASP A 286 1.77 23.02 -11.20
C ASP A 286 1.23 21.58 -11.21
N PHE A 287 1.50 20.80 -10.13
CA PHE A 287 1.06 19.42 -9.99
C PHE A 287 0.72 19.12 -8.52
N GLY A 288 -0.42 18.45 -8.29
CA GLY A 288 -0.91 18.17 -6.94
C GLY A 288 -2.05 19.07 -6.51
N SER A 289 -2.39 19.04 -5.23
CA SER A 289 -3.38 19.90 -4.60
C SER A 289 -2.84 21.31 -4.36
N GLY A 290 -3.71 22.25 -3.94
CA GLY A 290 -3.30 23.62 -3.61
C GLY A 290 -2.25 23.73 -2.48
N ASP A 291 -2.14 22.71 -1.64
CA ASP A 291 -1.09 22.53 -0.62
C ASP A 291 0.19 21.87 -1.15
N ARG A 292 0.27 21.62 -2.46
CA ARG A 292 1.40 20.99 -3.15
C ARG A 292 1.71 19.57 -2.68
N ILE A 293 0.66 18.83 -2.35
CA ILE A 293 0.74 17.41 -2.01
C ILE A 293 -0.01 16.59 -3.06
N CYS A 294 0.61 15.52 -3.54
CA CYS A 294 -0.05 14.47 -4.29
C CYS A 294 -0.59 13.43 -3.30
N TYR A 295 -1.90 13.40 -3.11
CA TYR A 295 -2.58 12.43 -2.23
C TYR A 295 -2.83 11.09 -2.94
N HIS A 296 -1.79 10.55 -3.54
CA HIS A 296 -1.84 9.35 -4.38
C HIS A 296 -1.43 8.07 -3.65
N GLY A 297 -0.91 8.22 -2.44
CA GLY A 297 -0.33 7.13 -1.66
C GLY A 297 -1.36 6.19 -1.04
N VAL A 298 -0.97 4.93 -0.85
CA VAL A 298 -1.68 4.01 0.05
C VAL A 298 -1.35 4.29 1.52
N MET A 299 -0.34 5.12 1.78
CA MET A 299 0.02 5.70 3.07
C MET A 299 0.01 7.21 3.00
N ASP A 300 -0.07 7.89 4.15
CA ASP A 300 0.16 9.33 4.22
C ASP A 300 1.65 9.68 4.04
N MET A 301 1.99 10.97 4.00
CA MET A 301 3.38 11.41 3.81
C MET A 301 4.31 11.06 4.98
N PHE A 302 3.77 10.76 6.16
CA PHE A 302 4.51 10.28 7.34
C PHE A 302 4.57 8.76 7.42
N ARG A 303 4.06 8.02 6.42
CA ARG A 303 3.97 6.56 6.33
C ARG A 303 2.94 5.95 7.30
N ASN A 304 1.93 6.70 7.75
CA ASN A 304 0.77 6.08 8.37
C ASN A 304 -0.10 5.41 7.30
N PRO A 305 -0.58 4.18 7.51
CA PRO A 305 -1.36 3.47 6.51
C PRO A 305 -2.76 4.08 6.35
N LYS A 306 -3.16 4.32 5.10
CA LYS A 306 -4.56 4.54 4.72
C LYS A 306 -5.24 3.18 4.53
N LEU A 307 -6.56 3.15 4.38
CA LEU A 307 -7.29 1.90 4.19
C LEU A 307 -6.77 1.05 3.01
N ALA A 308 -6.35 1.69 1.92
CA ALA A 308 -5.80 1.01 0.74
C ALA A 308 -4.52 0.21 1.03
N ALA A 309 -3.76 0.55 2.07
CA ALA A 309 -2.60 -0.23 2.51
C ALA A 309 -3.00 -1.67 2.90
N ALA A 310 -4.18 -1.84 3.52
CA ALA A 310 -4.68 -3.14 3.92
C ALA A 310 -4.92 -4.08 2.74
N VAL A 311 -5.24 -3.55 1.55
CA VAL A 311 -5.43 -4.35 0.32
C VAL A 311 -4.13 -5.06 -0.08
N TYR A 312 -2.98 -4.40 0.12
CA TYR A 312 -1.67 -5.00 -0.14
C TYR A 312 -1.24 -5.92 0.98
N SER A 313 -1.31 -5.45 2.23
CA SER A 313 -0.87 -6.22 3.40
C SER A 313 -1.70 -7.49 3.63
N SER A 314 -2.95 -7.52 3.18
CA SER A 314 -3.75 -8.74 3.24
C SER A 314 -3.31 -9.84 2.26
N GLN A 315 -2.48 -9.53 1.26
CA GLN A 315 -2.03 -10.53 0.27
C GLN A 315 -0.79 -11.32 0.73
N GLN A 316 -0.38 -11.21 1.99
CA GLN A 316 0.70 -11.99 2.63
C GLN A 316 0.13 -12.85 3.77
N GLU A 317 0.89 -13.87 4.21
CA GLU A 317 0.42 -14.83 5.22
C GLU A 317 1.02 -14.63 6.62
N ASP A 318 2.14 -13.89 6.73
CA ASP A 318 2.95 -13.83 7.95
C ASP A 318 2.24 -13.09 9.09
N THR A 319 1.62 -11.95 8.79
CA THR A 319 0.98 -11.09 9.79
C THR A 319 -0.53 -11.09 9.61
N PRO A 320 -1.32 -11.36 10.67
CA PRO A 320 -2.79 -11.28 10.62
C PRO A 320 -3.28 -9.87 10.29
N VAL A 321 -4.10 -9.76 9.26
CA VAL A 321 -4.74 -8.51 8.83
C VAL A 321 -6.26 -8.63 9.01
N LEU A 322 -6.86 -7.63 9.63
CA LEU A 322 -8.30 -7.39 9.66
C LEU A 322 -8.52 -5.89 9.77
N GLU A 323 -9.02 -5.28 8.71
CA GLU A 323 -9.37 -3.86 8.66
C GLU A 323 -10.81 -3.70 8.15
N LEU A 324 -11.55 -2.79 8.78
CA LEU A 324 -12.92 -2.42 8.40
C LEU A 324 -12.88 -1.08 7.69
N SER A 325 -13.62 -0.94 6.60
CA SER A 325 -13.70 0.31 5.85
C SER A 325 -14.53 1.40 6.56
N SER A 326 -15.27 1.03 7.61
CA SER A 326 -16.18 1.92 8.33
C SER A 326 -15.92 1.91 9.83
N SER A 327 -16.18 3.06 10.49
CA SER A 327 -16.29 3.16 11.94
C SER A 327 -17.51 2.37 12.47
N MET A 328 -18.47 2.04 11.63
CA MET A 328 -19.79 1.48 11.98
C MET A 328 -20.67 2.47 12.78
N ASP A 329 -20.28 3.74 12.89
CA ASP A 329 -21.06 4.76 13.56
C ASP A 329 -22.28 5.17 12.74
N ILE A 330 -23.40 5.35 13.42
CA ILE A 330 -24.65 5.71 12.76
C ILE A 330 -24.58 7.12 12.13
N GLY A 331 -23.79 8.03 12.71
CA GLY A 331 -23.63 9.41 12.26
C GLY A 331 -22.87 9.55 10.94
N GLU A 332 -22.05 8.56 10.59
CA GLU A 332 -21.27 8.54 9.33
C GLU A 332 -22.10 8.11 8.12
N HIS A 333 -23.32 7.62 8.32
CA HIS A 333 -24.14 7.06 7.27
C HIS A 333 -25.49 7.76 7.14
N PRO A 334 -25.84 8.32 5.95
CA PRO A 334 -27.13 8.96 5.71
C PRO A 334 -28.31 8.04 6.05
N GLY A 335 -29.24 8.53 6.88
CA GLY A 335 -30.42 7.76 7.24
C GLY A 335 -30.16 6.45 8.01
N GLY A 336 -28.98 6.32 8.62
CA GLY A 336 -28.56 5.09 9.33
C GLY A 336 -28.26 3.90 8.41
N ASN A 337 -28.03 4.15 7.13
CA ASN A 337 -27.58 3.12 6.18
C ASN A 337 -26.18 2.64 6.55
N ARG A 338 -25.83 1.44 6.09
CA ARG A 338 -24.49 0.83 6.26
C ARG A 338 -23.87 0.56 4.89
N SER A 339 -24.06 1.50 3.95
CA SER A 339 -23.66 1.34 2.54
C SER A 339 -22.15 1.14 2.41
N GLY A 340 -21.76 0.22 1.54
CA GLY A 340 -20.38 0.11 1.08
C GLY A 340 -19.37 -0.38 2.12
N ASN A 341 -19.78 -1.03 3.20
CA ASN A 341 -18.84 -1.50 4.22
C ASN A 341 -18.12 -2.78 3.77
N TRP A 342 -16.81 -2.81 3.97
CA TRP A 342 -15.94 -3.90 3.57
C TRP A 342 -15.02 -4.33 4.71
N MET A 343 -14.70 -5.61 4.73
CA MET A 343 -13.63 -6.20 5.53
C MET A 343 -12.47 -6.55 4.61
N ILE A 344 -11.26 -6.18 5.00
CA ILE A 344 -10.01 -6.55 4.33
C ILE A 344 -9.23 -7.43 5.28
N THR A 345 -9.02 -8.70 4.92
CA THR A 345 -8.43 -9.69 5.81
C THR A 345 -7.67 -10.77 5.03
N ASN A 346 -6.69 -11.39 5.67
CA ASN A 346 -6.01 -12.61 5.23
C ASN A 346 -6.34 -13.82 6.12
N ALA A 347 -7.43 -13.75 6.87
CA ALA A 347 -7.91 -14.86 7.66
C ALA A 347 -8.81 -15.81 6.84
N ASP A 348 -9.00 -17.04 7.32
CA ASP A 348 -9.87 -18.05 6.70
C ASP A 348 -11.33 -17.66 6.81
N ALA A 349 -11.69 -17.05 7.96
CA ALA A 349 -13.05 -16.59 8.24
C ALA A 349 -13.05 -15.34 9.12
N VAL A 350 -14.15 -14.58 9.09
CA VAL A 350 -14.42 -13.47 10.02
C VAL A 350 -15.79 -13.66 10.66
N ARG A 351 -15.83 -13.76 11.98
CA ARG A 351 -17.06 -13.78 12.76
C ARG A 351 -17.47 -12.36 13.14
N MET A 352 -18.65 -11.95 12.70
CA MET A 352 -19.23 -10.66 13.05
C MET A 352 -20.29 -10.83 14.14
N TYR A 353 -20.13 -10.04 15.21
CA TYR A 353 -21.08 -9.98 16.32
C TYR A 353 -21.68 -8.57 16.42
N LYS A 354 -22.95 -8.52 16.81
CA LYS A 354 -23.66 -7.29 17.23
C LYS A 354 -24.13 -7.47 18.65
N ASN A 355 -23.72 -6.59 19.57
CA ASN A 355 -24.06 -6.68 21.00
C ASN A 355 -23.85 -8.10 21.57
N SER A 356 -22.65 -8.67 21.34
CA SER A 356 -22.22 -10.02 21.75
C SER A 356 -22.96 -11.19 21.07
N LYS A 357 -23.94 -10.94 20.20
CA LYS A 357 -24.64 -11.97 19.45
C LYS A 357 -23.98 -12.19 18.09
N LEU A 358 -23.65 -13.43 17.74
CA LEU A 358 -23.14 -13.78 16.42
C LEU A 358 -24.19 -13.48 15.35
N ILE A 359 -23.83 -12.65 14.38
CA ILE A 359 -24.67 -12.29 13.24
C ILE A 359 -24.37 -13.19 12.05
N LYS A 360 -23.07 -13.24 11.65
CA LYS A 360 -22.64 -14.02 10.48
C LYS A 360 -21.17 -14.39 10.63
N GLU A 361 -20.80 -15.55 10.10
CA GLU A 361 -19.42 -15.92 9.80
C GLU A 361 -19.22 -15.75 8.28
N TYR A 362 -18.27 -14.92 7.91
CA TYR A 362 -17.89 -14.63 6.53
C TYR A 362 -16.67 -15.44 6.16
N HIS A 363 -16.63 -15.92 4.91
CA HIS A 363 -15.54 -16.71 4.38
C HIS A 363 -14.99 -16.08 3.09
N ARG A 364 -13.85 -16.56 2.60
CA ARG A 364 -13.25 -16.12 1.34
C ARG A 364 -14.24 -16.15 0.17
N GLU A 365 -15.15 -17.11 0.17
CA GLU A 365 -16.20 -17.28 -0.84
C GLU A 365 -17.24 -16.16 -0.85
N ASP A 366 -17.34 -15.37 0.21
CA ASP A 366 -18.18 -14.17 0.24
C ASP A 366 -17.57 -12.99 -0.54
N SER A 367 -16.24 -13.02 -0.81
CA SER A 367 -15.56 -11.98 -1.60
C SER A 367 -15.90 -12.07 -3.09
N PRO A 368 -16.18 -10.97 -3.78
CA PRO A 368 -16.27 -10.94 -5.25
C PRO A 368 -14.91 -11.01 -5.95
N TYR A 369 -13.80 -10.82 -5.23
CA TYR A 369 -12.43 -10.75 -5.74
C TYR A 369 -11.77 -12.14 -5.79
N ARG A 370 -12.30 -13.02 -6.65
CA ARG A 370 -11.96 -14.45 -6.68
C ARG A 370 -10.52 -14.78 -7.10
N ALA A 371 -9.88 -13.88 -7.83
CA ALA A 371 -8.52 -14.08 -8.33
C ALA A 371 -7.44 -13.65 -7.31
N LEU A 372 -7.81 -12.88 -6.29
CA LEU A 372 -6.91 -12.54 -5.19
C LEU A 372 -6.84 -13.69 -4.17
N ALA A 373 -5.68 -13.86 -3.53
CA ALA A 373 -5.54 -14.76 -2.41
C ALA A 373 -6.51 -14.37 -1.28
N HIS A 374 -6.56 -13.08 -0.99
CA HIS A 374 -7.39 -12.49 0.06
C HIS A 374 -8.10 -11.24 -0.48
N GLY A 375 -9.23 -11.44 -1.13
CA GLY A 375 -10.04 -10.33 -1.65
C GLY A 375 -10.89 -9.68 -0.56
N PRO A 376 -11.15 -8.35 -0.62
CA PRO A 376 -12.07 -7.69 0.28
C PRO A 376 -13.44 -8.36 0.31
N ILE A 377 -14.04 -8.47 1.50
CA ILE A 377 -15.34 -9.12 1.74
C ILE A 377 -16.36 -8.05 2.10
N PRO A 378 -17.53 -7.96 1.42
CA PRO A 378 -18.56 -6.99 1.75
C PRO A 378 -19.29 -7.38 3.05
N VAL A 379 -19.46 -6.42 3.96
CA VAL A 379 -20.32 -6.57 5.14
C VAL A 379 -21.77 -6.34 4.71
N ASN A 380 -22.51 -7.39 4.50
CA ASN A 380 -23.85 -7.36 3.89
C ASN A 380 -24.98 -7.97 4.75
N ASP A 381 -24.68 -8.35 6.00
CA ASP A 381 -25.66 -8.83 6.96
C ASP A 381 -25.45 -8.14 8.31
N PHE A 382 -26.46 -7.43 8.79
CA PHE A 382 -26.46 -6.69 10.05
C PHE A 382 -27.49 -7.23 11.04
N ILE A 383 -28.27 -8.26 10.64
CA ILE A 383 -29.47 -8.74 11.34
C ILE A 383 -29.32 -10.20 11.76
N GLY A 384 -28.69 -11.04 10.91
CA GLY A 384 -28.63 -12.48 11.12
C GLY A 384 -30.01 -13.12 11.28
N ASN A 385 -30.18 -13.89 12.32
CA ASN A 385 -31.45 -14.54 12.64
C ASN A 385 -32.38 -13.75 13.58
N ALA A 386 -32.02 -12.50 13.95
CA ALA A 386 -32.72 -11.76 14.99
C ALA A 386 -34.22 -11.57 14.73
N ILE A 387 -34.65 -11.32 13.48
CA ILE A 387 -36.07 -11.23 13.12
C ILE A 387 -36.78 -12.55 13.26
N VAL A 388 -36.14 -13.66 12.89
CA VAL A 388 -36.71 -15.02 13.00
C VAL A 388 -36.97 -15.39 14.47
N GLU A 389 -36.07 -14.96 15.35
CA GLU A 389 -36.11 -15.31 16.77
C GLU A 389 -37.02 -14.40 17.59
N ASN A 390 -37.12 -13.09 17.24
CA ASN A 390 -37.75 -12.11 18.09
C ASN A 390 -39.12 -11.60 17.59
N GLU A 391 -39.45 -11.82 16.30
CA GLU A 391 -40.69 -11.30 15.73
C GLU A 391 -41.75 -12.38 15.55
N PRO A 392 -43.03 -12.08 15.81
CA PRO A 392 -44.14 -13.03 15.65
C PRO A 392 -44.49 -13.26 14.16
N MET A 393 -43.50 -13.69 13.37
CA MET A 393 -43.60 -13.93 11.93
C MET A 393 -43.35 -15.39 11.58
N LYS A 394 -43.95 -15.86 10.47
CA LYS A 394 -43.55 -17.15 9.91
C LYS A 394 -42.07 -17.14 9.56
N PRO A 395 -41.29 -18.21 9.84
CA PRO A 395 -39.83 -18.20 9.61
C PRO A 395 -39.40 -17.78 8.19
N LYS A 396 -40.18 -18.18 7.18
CA LYS A 396 -39.93 -17.79 5.78
C LYS A 396 -40.15 -16.30 5.55
N GLN A 397 -41.19 -15.71 6.13
CA GLN A 397 -41.49 -14.29 6.07
C GLN A 397 -40.40 -13.48 6.77
N ALA A 398 -40.00 -13.88 7.98
CA ALA A 398 -38.94 -13.24 8.75
C ALA A 398 -37.59 -13.23 8.00
N ARG A 399 -37.20 -14.37 7.36
CA ARG A 399 -35.98 -14.42 6.54
C ARG A 399 -36.06 -13.50 5.31
N LEU A 400 -37.20 -13.44 4.61
CA LEU A 400 -37.39 -12.54 3.46
C LEU A 400 -37.33 -11.08 3.91
N MET A 401 -37.88 -10.74 5.07
CA MET A 401 -37.80 -9.41 5.66
C MET A 401 -36.35 -9.06 6.03
N GLY A 402 -35.62 -9.96 6.70
CA GLY A 402 -34.19 -9.76 6.99
C GLY A 402 -33.36 -9.50 5.74
N GLN A 403 -33.60 -10.25 4.65
CA GLN A 403 -32.95 -10.00 3.36
C GLN A 403 -33.27 -8.62 2.80
N LEU A 404 -34.55 -8.19 2.84
CA LEU A 404 -34.96 -6.87 2.37
C LEU A 404 -34.25 -5.76 3.14
N LEU A 405 -34.25 -5.84 4.48
CA LEU A 405 -33.66 -4.84 5.35
C LEU A 405 -32.12 -4.79 5.23
N ASN A 406 -31.46 -5.95 5.11
CA ASN A 406 -30.04 -6.01 4.85
C ASN A 406 -29.66 -5.40 3.49
N MET A 407 -30.48 -5.59 2.45
CA MET A 407 -30.28 -4.93 1.16
C MET A 407 -30.42 -3.41 1.26
N THR A 408 -31.41 -2.94 2.04
CA THR A 408 -31.57 -1.50 2.31
C THR A 408 -30.34 -0.94 3.04
N ALA A 409 -29.86 -1.65 4.07
CA ALA A 409 -28.69 -1.24 4.84
C ALA A 409 -27.43 -1.18 3.98
N TYR A 410 -27.21 -2.18 3.12
CA TYR A 410 -25.99 -2.31 2.34
C TYR A 410 -25.96 -1.41 1.09
N TYR A 411 -27.06 -1.29 0.36
CA TYR A 411 -27.10 -0.52 -0.90
C TYR A 411 -27.55 0.94 -0.70
N GLY A 412 -28.15 1.27 0.44
CA GLY A 412 -28.86 2.53 0.63
C GLY A 412 -30.15 2.62 -0.23
N LEU A 413 -30.98 3.62 0.07
CA LEU A 413 -32.28 3.77 -0.60
C LEU A 413 -32.17 4.14 -2.10
N ASN A 414 -31.07 4.78 -2.51
CA ASN A 414 -30.90 5.30 -3.87
C ASN A 414 -30.32 4.27 -4.86
N ASN A 415 -29.73 3.16 -4.36
CA ASN A 415 -29.01 2.18 -5.19
C ASN A 415 -29.58 0.76 -5.06
N LEU A 416 -30.87 0.62 -4.76
CA LEU A 416 -31.50 -0.67 -4.51
C LEU A 416 -31.55 -1.53 -5.79
N PRO A 417 -31.08 -2.79 -5.76
CA PRO A 417 -31.10 -3.66 -6.92
C PRO A 417 -32.53 -4.15 -7.25
N ALA A 418 -32.77 -4.57 -8.49
CA ALA A 418 -34.07 -5.08 -8.94
C ALA A 418 -34.62 -6.21 -8.04
N LYS A 419 -33.77 -7.05 -7.46
CA LYS A 419 -34.13 -8.09 -6.50
C LYS A 419 -34.86 -7.53 -5.28
N PHE A 420 -34.52 -6.33 -4.82
CA PHE A 420 -35.20 -5.67 -3.70
C PHE A 420 -36.69 -5.46 -3.99
N TYR A 421 -37.04 -4.91 -5.14
CA TYR A 421 -38.41 -4.62 -5.51
C TYR A 421 -39.25 -5.89 -5.66
N LEU A 422 -38.67 -6.95 -6.22
CA LEU A 422 -39.33 -8.27 -6.31
C LEU A 422 -39.61 -8.85 -4.91
N LEU A 423 -38.66 -8.68 -3.99
CA LEU A 423 -38.78 -9.15 -2.62
C LEU A 423 -39.82 -8.34 -1.84
N ALA A 424 -39.81 -7.01 -1.98
CA ALA A 424 -40.79 -6.10 -1.39
C ALA A 424 -42.20 -6.43 -1.87
N LEU A 425 -42.40 -6.57 -3.19
CA LEU A 425 -43.69 -6.95 -3.78
C LEU A 425 -44.19 -8.29 -3.20
N ARG A 426 -43.30 -9.29 -3.09
CA ARG A 426 -43.68 -10.60 -2.49
C ARG A 426 -44.10 -10.47 -1.05
N LEU A 427 -43.38 -9.67 -0.23
CA LEU A 427 -43.76 -9.42 1.17
C LEU A 427 -45.10 -8.70 1.28
N MET A 428 -45.37 -7.73 0.43
CA MET A 428 -46.63 -6.99 0.41
C MET A 428 -47.81 -7.89 -0.02
N VAL A 429 -47.66 -8.62 -1.11
CA VAL A 429 -48.76 -9.43 -1.69
C VAL A 429 -49.00 -10.72 -0.91
N CYS A 430 -47.97 -11.50 -0.62
CA CYS A 430 -48.13 -12.83 -0.03
C CYS A 430 -48.23 -12.82 1.51
N TYR A 431 -47.71 -11.76 2.15
CA TYR A 431 -47.67 -11.68 3.62
C TYR A 431 -48.36 -10.45 4.18
N HIS A 432 -48.97 -9.62 3.30
CA HIS A 432 -49.71 -8.38 3.66
C HIS A 432 -48.91 -7.39 4.51
N MET A 433 -47.58 -7.38 4.31
CA MET A 433 -46.67 -6.44 4.99
C MET A 433 -46.89 -5.02 4.51
N LYS A 434 -47.03 -4.09 5.43
CA LYS A 434 -47.13 -2.66 5.12
C LYS A 434 -45.74 -2.00 5.15
N PRO A 435 -45.48 -0.99 4.31
CA PRO A 435 -44.18 -0.28 4.32
C PRO A 435 -43.79 0.26 5.71
N LYS A 436 -44.75 0.75 6.50
CA LYS A 436 -44.50 1.21 7.86
C LYS A 436 -43.95 0.14 8.80
N ASP A 437 -44.34 -1.13 8.61
CA ASP A 437 -43.86 -2.23 9.42
C ASP A 437 -42.38 -2.55 9.08
N ALA A 438 -42.01 -2.45 7.79
CA ALA A 438 -40.63 -2.58 7.36
C ALA A 438 -39.74 -1.46 7.91
N VAL A 439 -40.23 -0.21 7.93
CA VAL A 439 -39.52 0.93 8.53
C VAL A 439 -39.31 0.70 10.02
N ALA A 440 -40.34 0.26 10.75
CA ALA A 440 -40.22 -0.01 12.19
C ALA A 440 -39.19 -1.11 12.50
N LEU A 441 -39.17 -2.18 11.67
CA LEU A 441 -38.19 -3.24 11.80
C LEU A 441 -36.77 -2.76 11.42
N TYR A 442 -36.65 -1.92 10.39
CA TYR A 442 -35.36 -1.31 10.04
C TYR A 442 -34.81 -0.50 11.20
N THR A 443 -35.61 0.39 11.78
CA THR A 443 -35.22 1.20 12.94
C THR A 443 -34.77 0.33 14.11
N ARG A 444 -35.47 -0.79 14.36
CA ARG A 444 -35.18 -1.70 15.48
C ARG A 444 -33.91 -2.53 15.27
N TYR A 445 -33.67 -3.05 14.06
CA TYR A 445 -32.62 -4.03 13.82
C TYR A 445 -31.40 -3.50 13.09
N VAL A 446 -31.51 -2.38 12.40
CA VAL A 446 -30.42 -1.78 11.61
C VAL A 446 -30.12 -0.35 12.04
N GLY A 447 -31.16 0.50 12.11
CA GLY A 447 -31.00 1.95 12.26
C GLY A 447 -30.44 2.38 13.62
N ASP A 448 -30.74 1.66 14.69
CA ASP A 448 -30.28 1.89 16.07
C ASP A 448 -30.54 3.34 16.62
N TRP A 449 -31.45 4.09 16.01
CA TRP A 449 -31.77 5.44 16.41
C TRP A 449 -32.49 5.50 17.75
N GLY A 450 -31.95 6.30 18.70
CA GLY A 450 -32.60 6.53 19.99
C GLY A 450 -32.56 5.36 20.97
N THR A 451 -31.70 4.37 20.74
CA THR A 451 -31.47 3.22 21.62
C THR A 451 -30.10 3.28 22.27
N THR A 452 -29.72 2.24 23.00
CA THR A 452 -28.35 2.08 23.51
C THR A 452 -27.35 1.91 22.36
N SER A 453 -26.13 2.36 22.55
CA SER A 453 -25.04 2.20 21.57
C SER A 453 -24.88 0.78 21.12
N THR A 454 -24.63 0.59 19.85
CA THR A 454 -24.36 -0.73 19.27
C THR A 454 -22.87 -1.00 19.28
N VAL A 455 -22.49 -2.18 19.76
CA VAL A 455 -21.14 -2.70 19.68
C VAL A 455 -21.04 -3.73 18.56
N TYR A 456 -20.19 -3.50 17.59
CA TYR A 456 -19.82 -4.49 16.59
C TYR A 456 -18.45 -5.07 16.91
N LYS A 457 -18.34 -6.41 16.92
CA LYS A 457 -17.07 -7.11 17.10
C LYS A 457 -16.83 -8.03 15.91
N PHE A 458 -15.62 -7.97 15.37
CA PHE A 458 -15.16 -8.79 14.26
C PHE A 458 -13.96 -9.61 14.72
N GLU A 459 -14.02 -10.93 14.59
CA GLU A 459 -12.95 -11.85 14.95
C GLU A 459 -12.42 -12.55 13.69
N ALA A 460 -11.19 -12.24 13.30
CA ALA A 460 -10.49 -12.97 12.24
C ALA A 460 -10.03 -14.32 12.77
N VAL A 461 -10.38 -15.39 12.05
CA VAL A 461 -10.09 -16.77 12.42
C VAL A 461 -9.16 -17.40 11.39
N ARG A 462 -8.06 -18.00 11.86
CA ARG A 462 -7.11 -18.75 11.04
C ARG A 462 -6.83 -20.08 11.76
N ASP A 463 -6.90 -21.19 11.03
CA ASP A 463 -6.75 -22.54 11.60
C ASP A 463 -7.63 -22.78 12.84
N GLY A 464 -8.87 -22.28 12.81
CA GLY A 464 -9.85 -22.40 13.89
C GLY A 464 -9.59 -21.51 15.11
N LYS A 465 -8.53 -20.69 15.13
CA LYS A 465 -8.16 -19.78 16.23
C LYS A 465 -8.41 -18.34 15.86
N VAL A 466 -8.87 -17.53 16.82
CA VAL A 466 -8.95 -16.08 16.67
C VAL A 466 -7.54 -15.51 16.68
N VAL A 467 -7.14 -14.83 15.59
CA VAL A 467 -5.81 -14.25 15.40
C VAL A 467 -5.81 -12.73 15.47
N LYS A 468 -6.95 -12.07 15.21
CA LYS A 468 -7.12 -10.63 15.37
C LYS A 468 -8.58 -10.32 15.70
N THR A 469 -8.80 -9.33 16.55
CA THR A 469 -10.14 -8.82 16.89
C THR A 469 -10.20 -7.33 16.62
N VAL A 470 -11.29 -6.87 16.04
CA VAL A 470 -11.62 -5.44 15.86
C VAL A 470 -12.98 -5.19 16.50
N ILE A 471 -13.05 -4.19 17.37
CA ILE A 471 -14.29 -3.75 18.03
C ILE A 471 -14.61 -2.35 17.52
N LYS A 472 -15.84 -2.12 17.10
CA LYS A 472 -16.38 -0.85 16.67
C LYS A 472 -17.53 -0.47 17.59
N GLU A 473 -17.32 0.58 18.37
CA GLU A 473 -18.29 1.17 19.28
C GLU A 473 -18.04 2.68 19.42
N PRO A 474 -19.01 3.46 19.88
CA PRO A 474 -18.78 4.89 20.11
C PRO A 474 -17.64 5.11 21.09
N MET A 475 -16.66 5.92 20.68
CA MET A 475 -15.46 6.24 21.44
C MET A 475 -15.80 6.75 22.85
N GLN A 476 -15.09 6.25 23.86
CA GLN A 476 -15.13 6.75 25.23
C GLN A 476 -13.92 7.62 25.55
N GLN A 477 -12.73 7.24 25.03
CA GLN A 477 -11.49 7.94 25.30
C GLN A 477 -10.59 7.93 24.06
N ALA A 478 -10.02 9.09 23.72
CA ALA A 478 -8.97 9.20 22.71
C ALA A 478 -7.59 9.11 23.36
N HIS A 479 -6.63 8.48 22.66
CA HIS A 479 -5.21 8.51 23.01
C HIS A 479 -4.35 8.62 21.75
N LEU A 480 -3.11 9.09 21.90
CA LEU A 480 -2.14 9.06 20.80
C LEU A 480 -1.33 7.76 20.83
N GLU A 481 -1.25 7.09 19.72
CA GLU A 481 -0.24 6.08 19.44
C GLU A 481 0.94 6.76 18.75
N VAL A 482 2.15 6.54 19.28
CA VAL A 482 3.39 7.03 18.70
C VAL A 482 4.24 5.85 18.29
N LYS A 483 4.69 5.83 17.03
CA LYS A 483 5.61 4.81 16.51
C LYS A 483 6.86 5.47 15.98
N VAL A 484 7.99 5.17 16.59
CA VAL A 484 9.30 5.68 16.21
C VAL A 484 10.02 4.64 15.36
N SER A 485 10.63 5.06 14.25
CA SER A 485 11.37 4.14 13.36
C SER A 485 12.62 3.54 14.03
N ALA A 486 13.29 4.31 14.88
CA ALA A 486 14.46 3.88 15.67
C ALA A 486 14.66 4.81 16.87
N HIS A 487 15.00 4.22 18.03
CA HIS A 487 15.40 4.97 19.23
C HIS A 487 16.92 5.08 19.38
N ASN A 488 17.68 4.21 18.71
CA ASN A 488 19.12 4.28 18.63
C ASN A 488 19.51 4.87 17.28
N LEU A 489 20.16 6.03 17.31
CA LEU A 489 20.61 6.77 16.13
C LEU A 489 22.14 6.79 16.08
N THR A 490 22.69 6.84 14.88
CA THR A 490 24.13 6.84 14.68
C THR A 490 24.57 8.06 13.87
N GLU A 491 25.23 9.01 14.51
CA GLU A 491 25.87 10.14 13.85
C GLU A 491 27.13 9.66 13.11
N GLY A 492 27.09 9.69 11.78
CA GLY A 492 28.20 9.26 10.94
C GLY A 492 28.79 10.44 10.15
N ARG A 493 29.03 10.25 8.85
CA ARG A 493 29.44 11.33 7.93
C ARG A 493 28.34 12.37 7.71
N THR A 494 27.11 11.99 7.94
CA THR A 494 25.92 12.86 7.91
C THR A 494 25.12 12.61 9.18
N TYR A 495 24.16 13.51 9.44
CA TYR A 495 23.18 13.27 10.51
C TYR A 495 22.40 11.98 10.27
N ASP A 496 21.97 11.37 11.36
CA ASP A 496 20.96 10.32 11.36
C ASP A 496 19.59 10.89 11.76
N MET A 497 18.51 10.14 11.46
CA MET A 497 17.15 10.64 11.60
C MET A 497 16.17 9.53 11.97
N ALA A 498 15.18 9.85 12.78
CA ALA A 498 14.06 8.96 13.08
C ALA A 498 12.74 9.57 12.65
N ALA A 499 11.90 8.76 12.03
CA ALA A 499 10.50 9.08 11.77
C ALA A 499 9.66 8.81 13.02
N VAL A 500 8.76 9.74 13.32
CA VAL A 500 7.81 9.67 14.43
C VAL A 500 6.41 9.72 13.83
N ARG A 501 5.78 8.55 13.69
CA ARG A 501 4.41 8.40 13.20
C ARG A 501 3.44 8.55 14.34
N ILE A 502 2.36 9.31 14.15
CA ILE A 502 1.37 9.62 15.17
C ILE A 502 -0.02 9.29 14.66
N ARG A 503 -0.79 8.57 15.46
CA ARG A 503 -2.20 8.28 15.20
C ARG A 503 -3.02 8.56 16.46
N ALA A 504 -4.19 9.19 16.29
CA ALA A 504 -5.19 9.29 17.34
C ALA A 504 -6.12 8.08 17.27
N LEU A 505 -6.18 7.32 18.35
CA LEU A 505 -6.93 6.07 18.44
C LEU A 505 -7.98 6.15 19.55
N ASP A 506 -9.07 5.36 19.38
CA ASP A 506 -9.98 5.04 20.47
C ASP A 506 -9.39 3.95 21.39
N GLU A 507 -10.09 3.60 22.46
CA GLU A 507 -9.72 2.55 23.41
C GLU A 507 -9.60 1.13 22.78
N ASN A 508 -10.18 0.93 21.60
CA ASN A 508 -10.14 -0.32 20.84
C ASN A 508 -9.08 -0.33 19.74
N GLY A 509 -8.29 0.76 19.61
CA GLY A 509 -7.22 0.89 18.62
C GLY A 509 -7.68 1.31 17.22
N ASN A 510 -8.90 1.82 17.07
CA ASN A 510 -9.38 2.37 15.81
C ASN A 510 -8.89 3.81 15.61
N VAL A 511 -8.47 4.15 14.40
CA VAL A 511 -8.10 5.52 14.04
C VAL A 511 -9.33 6.42 14.07
N LEU A 512 -9.21 7.54 14.77
CA LEU A 512 -10.25 8.54 14.90
C LEU A 512 -10.18 9.55 13.75
N GLY A 513 -10.85 9.25 12.64
CA GLY A 513 -10.81 10.07 11.41
C GLY A 513 -11.26 11.52 11.59
N PHE A 514 -12.02 11.83 12.63
CA PHE A 514 -12.45 13.20 12.99
C PHE A 514 -11.46 13.95 13.88
N PHE A 515 -10.40 13.30 14.39
CA PHE A 515 -9.43 13.90 15.30
C PHE A 515 -8.40 14.74 14.52
N ASN A 516 -8.62 16.05 14.48
CA ASN A 516 -7.78 17.01 13.77
C ASN A 516 -7.11 18.01 14.72
N GLU A 517 -6.91 17.61 15.97
CA GLU A 517 -6.39 18.44 17.04
C GLU A 517 -4.90 18.74 16.88
N PRO A 518 -4.40 19.88 17.39
CA PRO A 518 -2.99 20.23 17.35
C PRO A 518 -2.15 19.35 18.27
N VAL A 519 -0.97 18.97 17.78
CA VAL A 519 0.07 18.26 18.53
C VAL A 519 1.32 19.13 18.57
N GLN A 520 1.88 19.32 19.77
CA GLN A 520 3.09 20.11 20.00
C GLN A 520 4.31 19.20 20.25
N PHE A 521 5.46 19.66 19.79
CA PHE A 521 6.73 18.95 19.91
C PHE A 521 7.78 19.80 20.62
N GLU A 522 8.47 19.20 21.58
CA GLU A 522 9.66 19.74 22.23
C GLU A 522 10.78 18.70 22.21
N VAL A 523 11.99 19.10 21.81
CA VAL A 523 13.18 18.22 21.86
C VAL A 523 14.19 18.76 22.85
N LYS A 524 14.91 17.83 23.54
CA LYS A 524 15.99 18.13 24.48
C LYS A 524 17.17 17.19 24.22
N GLY A 525 18.34 17.59 24.71
CA GLY A 525 19.56 16.80 24.55
C GLY A 525 20.19 16.95 23.17
N VAL A 526 20.68 15.85 22.61
CA VAL A 526 21.48 15.82 21.37
C VAL A 526 20.63 15.63 20.12
N LEU A 527 19.38 16.08 20.15
CA LEU A 527 18.42 16.00 19.03
C LEU A 527 17.97 17.39 18.55
N GLU A 528 17.58 17.44 17.29
CA GLU A 528 16.90 18.59 16.67
C GLU A 528 15.61 18.13 16.00
N LEU A 529 14.53 18.92 16.16
CA LEU A 529 13.25 18.67 15.50
C LEU A 529 13.34 19.06 14.02
N ILE A 530 12.89 18.18 13.14
CA ILE A 530 12.69 18.48 11.71
C ILE A 530 11.21 18.77 11.47
N GLY A 531 10.93 19.98 11.01
CA GLY A 531 9.56 20.43 10.78
C GLY A 531 9.07 21.42 11.84
N PRO A 532 7.78 21.78 11.82
CA PRO A 532 7.21 22.75 12.74
C PRO A 532 7.05 22.16 14.16
N LYS A 533 7.12 23.02 15.16
CA LYS A 533 6.90 22.66 16.56
C LYS A 533 5.44 22.28 16.89
N THR A 534 4.52 22.59 16.00
CA THR A 534 3.11 22.27 16.14
C THR A 534 2.56 21.86 14.78
N ILE A 535 1.85 20.75 14.74
CA ILE A 535 1.07 20.30 13.58
C ILE A 535 -0.36 20.04 14.01
N CYS A 536 -1.32 20.08 13.09
CA CYS A 536 -2.63 19.47 13.30
C CYS A 536 -2.62 18.08 12.68
N LEU A 537 -3.17 17.08 13.39
CA LEU A 537 -3.45 15.79 12.79
C LEU A 537 -4.49 15.96 11.68
N GLN A 538 -4.42 15.11 10.68
CA GLN A 538 -5.36 15.10 9.55
C GLN A 538 -6.00 13.71 9.46
N GLY A 539 -7.31 13.65 9.75
CA GLY A 539 -7.99 12.36 9.81
C GLY A 539 -7.41 11.42 10.89
N GLY A 540 -7.00 12.00 12.02
CA GLY A 540 -6.38 11.26 13.13
C GLY A 540 -4.93 10.83 12.88
N MET A 541 -4.28 11.31 11.82
CA MET A 541 -2.92 10.90 11.44
C MET A 541 -1.98 12.08 11.22
N GLY A 542 -0.70 11.88 11.49
CA GLY A 542 0.35 12.86 11.27
C GLY A 542 1.71 12.33 11.68
N GLY A 543 2.68 13.21 11.80
CA GLY A 543 4.02 12.81 12.23
C GLY A 543 5.01 13.97 12.23
N THR A 544 6.22 13.64 12.67
CA THR A 544 7.37 14.53 12.66
C THR A 544 8.65 13.71 12.52
N TYR A 545 9.79 14.39 12.55
CA TYR A 545 11.09 13.75 12.50
C TYR A 545 12.03 14.41 13.52
N VAL A 546 12.95 13.60 14.06
CA VAL A 546 14.08 14.08 14.84
C VAL A 546 15.37 13.68 14.15
N LYS A 547 16.40 14.52 14.24
CA LYS A 547 17.74 14.23 13.73
C LYS A 547 18.79 14.46 14.80
N THR A 548 19.94 13.85 14.61
CA THR A 548 21.14 14.04 15.43
C THR A 548 21.79 15.40 15.19
N THR A 549 22.59 15.89 16.15
CA THR A 549 23.21 17.24 16.14
C THR A 549 24.73 17.21 16.05
N GLY A 550 25.34 16.07 15.68
CA GLY A 550 26.80 15.91 15.65
C GLY A 550 27.41 15.49 16.99
N GLN A 551 26.58 15.22 18.01
CA GLN A 551 27.03 14.86 19.36
C GLN A 551 26.43 13.51 19.77
N ALA A 552 27.24 12.68 20.46
CA ALA A 552 26.76 11.48 21.14
C ALA A 552 26.09 11.85 22.47
N GLY A 553 25.09 11.06 22.89
CA GLY A 553 24.41 11.27 24.16
C GLY A 553 22.92 10.92 24.10
N GLU A 554 22.18 11.41 25.06
CA GLU A 554 20.75 11.18 25.19
C GLU A 554 19.93 12.33 24.58
N GLY A 555 18.80 11.98 24.00
CA GLY A 555 17.81 12.92 23.50
C GLY A 555 16.40 12.54 23.92
N ILE A 556 15.54 13.53 24.07
CA ILE A 556 14.13 13.31 24.45
C ILE A 556 13.25 14.13 23.49
N LEU A 557 12.28 13.46 22.88
CA LEU A 557 11.18 14.11 22.18
C LEU A 557 9.94 14.04 23.07
N THR A 558 9.37 15.20 23.35
CA THR A 558 8.08 15.35 24.02
C THR A 558 7.01 15.66 22.99
N ILE A 559 5.90 14.93 23.06
CA ILE A 559 4.72 15.05 22.19
C ILE A 559 3.55 15.37 23.10
N GLU A 560 2.88 16.50 22.89
CA GLU A 560 1.81 16.97 23.78
C GLU A 560 0.56 17.37 22.98
N ASN A 561 -0.59 16.91 23.45
CA ASN A 561 -1.89 17.32 22.96
C ASN A 561 -2.78 17.61 24.18
N ALA A 562 -3.60 18.67 24.10
CA ALA A 562 -4.41 19.15 25.23
C ALA A 562 -5.45 18.12 25.72
N GLN A 563 -5.95 17.26 24.84
CA GLN A 563 -6.98 16.26 25.15
C GLN A 563 -6.40 14.93 25.62
N THR A 564 -5.29 14.48 24.97
CA THR A 564 -4.72 13.14 25.20
C THR A 564 -3.51 13.14 26.13
N GLY A 565 -3.01 14.31 26.51
CA GLY A 565 -1.90 14.46 27.43
C GLY A 565 -0.53 14.43 26.73
N LYS A 566 0.48 13.94 27.45
CA LYS A 566 1.89 14.03 27.11
C LYS A 566 2.55 12.65 26.99
N ILE A 567 3.34 12.48 25.92
CA ILE A 567 4.16 11.29 25.65
C ILE A 567 5.61 11.74 25.53
N CYS A 568 6.54 10.96 26.05
CA CYS A 568 7.98 11.20 25.95
C CYS A 568 8.65 10.00 25.29
N GLU A 569 9.39 10.24 24.22
CA GLU A 569 10.22 9.25 23.53
C GLU A 569 11.69 9.54 23.80
N HIS A 570 12.45 8.50 24.20
CA HIS A 570 13.85 8.58 24.58
C HIS A 570 14.73 8.02 23.46
N PHE A 571 15.82 8.72 23.16
CA PHE A 571 16.75 8.37 22.11
C PHE A 571 18.16 8.28 22.65
N GLN A 572 18.93 7.35 22.12
CA GLN A 572 20.36 7.23 22.35
C GLN A 572 21.09 7.49 21.04
N VAL A 573 22.00 8.46 21.04
CA VAL A 573 22.82 8.81 19.87
C VAL A 573 24.24 8.31 20.10
N ALA A 574 24.71 7.43 19.21
CA ALA A 574 26.11 7.05 19.11
C ALA A 574 26.79 7.87 18.00
N ARG A 575 28.12 7.95 18.03
CA ARG A 575 28.91 8.56 16.96
C ARG A 575 29.84 7.50 16.38
N GLU A 576 29.84 7.36 15.04
CA GLU A 576 30.87 6.59 14.34
C GLU A 576 32.22 7.30 14.49
N GLU A 577 33.27 6.56 14.80
CA GLU A 577 34.65 7.05 14.91
C GLU A 577 35.26 7.39 13.54
#